data_50769632ec19b9b29b6b3b64617009ac
#
_entry.id   50769632ec19b9b29b6b3b64617009ac
#
_cell.length_a   1.000
_cell.length_b   1.000
_cell.length_c   1.000
_cell.angle_alpha   90.00
_cell.angle_beta   90.00
_cell.angle_gamma   90.00
#
_symmetry.space_group_name_H-M   'P 1'
#
loop_
_entity.id
_entity.type
_entity.pdbx_description
1 polymer ?
#
loop_
_entity_poly.entity_id
_entity_poly.type
_entity_poly.pdbx_seq_one_letter_code
_entity_poly.pdbx_strand_id
1 'polypeptide(L)'
;MKKVLCIVLSLVLVLALAACASPAASNAESSSETTTSDKSSAVTVVDANKSDTEMVEAKDSYTVAMIYQDLSQEFNIYFQNVMSTRCAEAGITLLEFDGRSDTETHLNQCENAIASGADALLFIPFDKDGAAPIIDNCNEAGIPVICCNNITTNVDQATAYVGANDVEAGIMETEYIVDLIGGKGNIAVVEGPFGHSAQVARQEGLEQVLAGYPDCKIVLDDTANWNRDEAMELVENWIAGGTQIDAIICHNDIMAMGALQACQ
;
A
#
# COMPACT_ATOMS: atom_id res chain seq x y z
N MET A 1 37.31 8.17 6.73
CA MET A 1 36.09 7.38 6.52
C MET A 1 34.95 8.37 6.50
N LYS A 2 34.40 8.66 5.32
CA LYS A 2 33.24 9.55 5.17
C LYS A 2 31.99 8.75 5.60
N LYS A 3 31.23 9.30 6.54
CA LYS A 3 30.00 8.64 7.04
C LYS A 3 28.93 8.68 5.94
N VAL A 4 28.50 7.52 5.50
CA VAL A 4 27.28 7.38 4.67
C VAL A 4 26.09 7.72 5.57
N LEU A 5 25.32 8.74 5.18
CA LEU A 5 24.14 9.15 5.93
C LEU A 5 22.95 8.35 5.45
N CYS A 6 22.58 7.30 6.18
CA CYS A 6 21.32 6.59 6.00
C CYS A 6 20.20 7.36 6.68
N ILE A 7 19.21 7.78 5.93
CA ILE A 7 18.05 8.47 6.47
C ILE A 7 16.84 7.60 6.24
N VAL A 8 16.28 7.15 7.34
CA VAL A 8 15.07 6.33 7.39
C VAL A 8 13.88 7.25 7.57
N LEU A 9 12.98 7.28 6.62
CA LEU A 9 11.69 7.94 6.78
C LEU A 9 10.66 6.90 7.22
N SER A 10 10.42 6.83 8.53
CA SER A 10 9.28 6.09 9.06
C SER A 10 8.02 6.93 8.91
N LEU A 11 7.14 6.56 8.00
CA LEU A 11 5.81 7.13 7.90
C LEU A 11 5.01 6.67 9.13
N VAL A 12 5.01 7.49 10.19
CA VAL A 12 4.17 7.27 11.37
C VAL A 12 2.75 7.68 11.00
N LEU A 13 1.89 6.71 10.76
CA LEU A 13 0.45 6.95 10.68
C LEU A 13 -0.06 7.24 12.10
N VAL A 14 -0.05 8.51 12.51
CA VAL A 14 -0.66 8.94 13.76
C VAL A 14 -2.16 9.12 13.54
N LEU A 15 -2.95 8.15 13.97
CA LEU A 15 -4.37 8.37 14.21
C LEU A 15 -4.53 9.28 15.43
N ALA A 16 -4.66 10.58 15.21
CA ALA A 16 -5.08 11.51 16.24
C ALA A 16 -6.61 11.60 16.26
N LEU A 17 -7.22 10.92 17.23
CA LEU A 17 -8.58 11.24 17.68
C LEU A 17 -8.52 12.49 18.53
N ALA A 18 -9.08 13.60 18.05
CA ALA A 18 -9.42 14.73 18.91
C ALA A 18 -10.84 15.17 18.57
N ALA A 19 -11.68 15.08 19.57
CA ALA A 19 -13.08 15.51 19.55
C ALA A 19 -13.19 17.01 19.86
N CYS A 20 -14.31 17.59 19.36
CA CYS A 20 -15.04 18.78 19.82
C CYS A 20 -14.56 20.19 19.42
N ALA A 21 -15.32 20.86 18.61
CA ALA A 21 -16.31 21.91 18.91
C ALA A 21 -16.51 22.84 17.70
N SER A 22 -17.74 22.98 17.27
CA SER A 22 -18.23 24.06 16.36
C SER A 22 -18.29 25.40 17.12
N PRO A 23 -18.34 26.58 16.40
CA PRO A 23 -19.55 27.00 15.71
C PRO A 23 -19.42 27.84 14.42
N ALA A 24 -20.42 27.64 13.58
CA ALA A 24 -21.24 28.57 12.77
C ALA A 24 -20.63 29.68 11.85
N ALA A 25 -21.07 29.57 10.58
CA ALA A 25 -21.63 30.58 9.66
C ALA A 25 -20.70 31.53 8.89
N SER A 26 -20.69 31.47 7.55
CA SER A 26 -21.57 32.26 6.67
C SER A 26 -21.17 32.12 5.18
N ASN A 27 -22.16 32.29 4.32
CA ASN A 27 -22.21 32.24 2.86
C ASN A 27 -21.17 33.11 2.13
N ALA A 28 -20.79 32.64 0.91
CA ALA A 28 -20.95 33.42 -0.33
C ALA A 28 -20.66 32.55 -1.57
N GLU A 29 -21.58 32.59 -2.52
CA GLU A 29 -21.51 32.06 -3.90
C GLU A 29 -20.44 32.78 -4.73
N SER A 30 -19.82 32.08 -5.67
CA SER A 30 -19.70 32.57 -7.06
C SER A 30 -19.15 31.48 -8.00
N SER A 31 -19.87 31.31 -9.07
CA SER A 31 -19.64 30.47 -10.25
C SER A 31 -18.46 30.92 -11.10
N SER A 32 -17.72 29.97 -11.72
CA SER A 32 -17.53 29.99 -13.19
C SER A 32 -16.89 28.68 -13.68
N GLU A 33 -17.51 28.14 -14.72
CA GLU A 33 -17.05 27.02 -15.53
C GLU A 33 -15.75 27.35 -16.28
N THR A 34 -14.86 26.36 -16.43
CA THR A 34 -14.16 26.18 -17.71
C THR A 34 -13.67 24.72 -17.80
N THR A 35 -14.16 24.02 -18.79
CA THR A 35 -13.81 22.70 -19.28
C THR A 35 -12.39 22.65 -19.80
N THR A 36 -11.61 21.63 -19.40
CA THR A 36 -10.69 20.93 -20.29
C THR A 36 -10.49 19.48 -19.83
N SER A 37 -10.70 18.57 -20.78
CA SER A 37 -10.63 17.13 -20.65
C SER A 37 -9.18 16.69 -20.52
N ASP A 38 -8.90 15.89 -19.46
CA ASP A 38 -7.81 14.91 -19.53
C ASP A 38 -8.23 13.66 -18.76
N LYS A 39 -8.15 12.51 -19.47
CA LYS A 39 -8.48 11.20 -18.94
C LYS A 39 -7.33 10.69 -18.09
N SER A 40 -7.29 11.07 -16.85
CA SER A 40 -6.59 10.34 -15.80
C SER A 40 -7.64 9.50 -15.07
N SER A 41 -7.40 8.21 -14.95
CA SER A 41 -8.26 7.29 -14.19
C SER A 41 -8.24 7.69 -12.73
N ALA A 42 -9.15 8.59 -12.37
CA ALA A 42 -9.33 9.00 -10.99
C ALA A 42 -9.93 7.83 -10.20
N VAL A 43 -9.13 7.21 -9.36
CA VAL A 43 -9.66 6.41 -8.25
C VAL A 43 -10.49 7.37 -7.40
N THR A 44 -11.79 7.14 -7.38
CA THR A 44 -12.70 7.96 -6.58
C THR A 44 -12.43 7.63 -5.12
N VAL A 45 -11.78 8.53 -4.41
CA VAL A 45 -11.72 8.48 -2.95
C VAL A 45 -13.14 8.70 -2.45
N VAL A 46 -13.76 7.62 -1.99
CA VAL A 46 -15.09 7.71 -1.36
C VAL A 46 -14.90 8.37 -0.01
N ASP A 47 -15.40 9.57 0.16
CA ASP A 47 -15.45 10.26 1.43
C ASP A 47 -16.29 9.43 2.42
N ALA A 48 -15.64 8.82 3.41
CA ALA A 48 -16.25 7.93 4.40
C ALA A 48 -17.34 8.59 5.26
N ASN A 49 -17.58 9.90 5.08
CA ASN A 49 -18.60 10.67 5.77
C ASN A 49 -19.90 10.91 4.97
N LYS A 50 -20.03 10.35 3.79
CA LYS A 50 -21.23 10.52 2.96
C LYS A 50 -21.88 9.17 2.67
N SER A 51 -22.47 8.57 3.67
CA SER A 51 -23.29 7.37 3.53
C SER A 51 -24.77 7.76 3.43
N ASP A 52 -25.23 7.98 2.20
CA ASP A 52 -26.64 7.86 1.84
C ASP A 52 -26.95 6.39 1.47
N THR A 53 -26.46 5.44 2.27
CA THR A 53 -26.83 4.05 2.11
C THR A 53 -28.17 3.80 2.79
N GLU A 54 -29.16 3.34 2.04
CA GLU A 54 -30.33 2.69 2.64
C GLU A 54 -29.83 1.67 3.68
N MET A 55 -30.27 1.83 4.91
CA MET A 55 -29.94 0.89 5.97
C MET A 55 -30.54 -0.46 5.60
N VAL A 56 -29.74 -1.35 5.08
CA VAL A 56 -30.13 -2.75 4.91
C VAL A 56 -30.31 -3.34 6.30
N GLU A 57 -31.44 -4.03 6.51
CA GLU A 57 -31.72 -4.68 7.79
C GLU A 57 -30.57 -5.65 8.13
N ALA A 58 -29.86 -5.36 9.24
CA ALA A 58 -28.66 -6.10 9.61
C ALA A 58 -29.03 -7.55 9.96
N LYS A 59 -28.24 -8.51 9.48
CA LYS A 59 -28.31 -9.89 9.96
C LYS A 59 -27.91 -9.98 11.44
N ASP A 60 -28.34 -11.00 12.12
CA ASP A 60 -27.93 -11.27 13.51
C ASP A 60 -26.42 -11.53 13.64
N SER A 61 -25.77 -12.00 12.57
CA SER A 61 -24.32 -12.21 12.49
C SER A 61 -23.85 -12.21 11.02
N TYR A 62 -22.60 -11.78 10.82
CA TYR A 62 -21.93 -11.82 9.53
C TYR A 62 -20.68 -12.70 9.62
N THR A 63 -20.38 -13.39 8.52
CA THR A 63 -19.13 -14.11 8.30
C THR A 63 -18.34 -13.38 7.21
N VAL A 64 -17.17 -12.88 7.56
CA VAL A 64 -16.28 -12.17 6.64
C VAL A 64 -15.03 -12.99 6.43
N ALA A 65 -14.63 -13.17 5.16
CA ALA A 65 -13.37 -13.79 4.82
C ALA A 65 -12.29 -12.72 4.60
N MET A 66 -11.08 -12.98 5.07
CA MET A 66 -9.90 -12.16 4.80
C MET A 66 -8.77 -13.04 4.27
N ILE A 67 -8.27 -12.71 3.07
CA ILE A 67 -7.09 -13.34 2.48
C ILE A 67 -5.93 -12.36 2.60
N TYR A 68 -4.96 -12.67 3.46
CA TYR A 68 -3.73 -11.89 3.59
C TYR A 68 -2.76 -12.26 2.48
N GLN A 69 -1.96 -11.30 2.03
CA GLN A 69 -0.94 -11.57 1.01
C GLN A 69 0.03 -12.67 1.48
N ASP A 70 0.60 -12.50 2.66
CA ASP A 70 1.57 -13.44 3.24
C ASP A 70 1.74 -13.14 4.75
N LEU A 71 1.35 -14.08 5.60
CA LEU A 71 1.45 -13.92 7.04
C LEU A 71 2.87 -14.13 7.60
N SER A 72 3.87 -14.38 6.76
CA SER A 72 5.28 -14.28 7.16
C SER A 72 5.79 -12.83 7.19
N GLN A 73 5.08 -11.88 6.56
CA GLN A 73 5.46 -10.47 6.50
C GLN A 73 4.91 -9.70 7.70
N GLU A 74 5.74 -8.87 8.33
CA GLU A 74 5.39 -8.10 9.53
C GLU A 74 4.14 -7.22 9.31
N PHE A 75 4.02 -6.55 8.16
CA PHE A 75 2.86 -5.73 7.85
C PHE A 75 1.54 -6.53 7.89
N ASN A 76 1.53 -7.72 7.28
CA ASN A 76 0.34 -8.56 7.24
C ASN A 76 -0.03 -9.08 8.64
N ILE A 77 0.96 -9.34 9.51
CA ILE A 77 0.71 -9.72 10.91
C ILE A 77 0.04 -8.57 11.67
N TYR A 78 0.51 -7.33 11.49
CA TYR A 78 -0.15 -6.16 12.12
C TYR A 78 -1.56 -5.97 11.60
N PHE A 79 -1.75 -6.10 10.30
CA PHE A 79 -3.07 -5.99 9.68
C PHE A 79 -4.02 -7.08 10.22
N GLN A 80 -3.55 -8.32 10.32
CA GLN A 80 -4.30 -9.45 10.90
C GLN A 80 -4.76 -9.15 12.34
N ASN A 81 -3.86 -8.70 13.18
CA ASN A 81 -4.19 -8.39 14.58
C ASN A 81 -5.30 -7.33 14.69
N VAL A 82 -5.26 -6.31 13.84
CA VAL A 82 -6.30 -5.27 13.81
C VAL A 82 -7.62 -5.84 13.29
N MET A 83 -7.59 -6.61 12.20
CA MET A 83 -8.78 -7.23 11.61
C MET A 83 -9.47 -8.16 12.61
N SER A 84 -8.73 -9.07 13.24
CA SER A 84 -9.26 -10.00 14.25
C SER A 84 -9.90 -9.25 15.42
N THR A 85 -9.23 -8.19 15.92
CA THR A 85 -9.75 -7.36 17.00
C THR A 85 -11.05 -6.66 16.60
N ARG A 86 -11.07 -6.01 15.42
CA ARG A 86 -12.24 -5.25 14.97
C ARG A 86 -13.44 -6.13 14.65
N CYS A 87 -13.20 -7.30 14.04
CA CYS A 87 -14.25 -8.27 13.78
C CYS A 87 -14.86 -8.79 15.09
N ALA A 88 -14.02 -9.11 16.07
CA ALA A 88 -14.49 -9.56 17.40
C ALA A 88 -15.32 -8.47 18.11
N GLU A 89 -14.88 -7.21 18.08
CA GLU A 89 -15.62 -6.07 18.65
C GLU A 89 -16.97 -5.86 17.97
N ALA A 90 -17.06 -6.11 16.67
CA ALA A 90 -18.27 -5.97 15.87
C ALA A 90 -19.19 -7.21 15.90
N GLY A 91 -18.79 -8.30 16.56
CA GLY A 91 -19.54 -9.57 16.55
C GLY A 91 -19.52 -10.28 15.20
N ILE A 92 -18.51 -10.02 14.37
CA ILE A 92 -18.32 -10.63 13.06
C ILE A 92 -17.46 -11.89 13.20
N THR A 93 -17.90 -12.99 12.56
CA THR A 93 -17.07 -14.18 12.40
C THR A 93 -16.06 -13.94 11.30
N LEU A 94 -14.76 -13.98 11.62
CA LEU A 94 -13.67 -13.81 10.67
C LEU A 94 -13.10 -15.17 10.23
N LEU A 95 -13.09 -15.42 8.91
CA LEU A 95 -12.36 -16.53 8.29
C LEU A 95 -11.05 -15.98 7.74
N GLU A 96 -9.93 -16.49 8.24
CA GLU A 96 -8.62 -15.97 7.89
C GLU A 96 -7.85 -16.95 7.01
N PHE A 97 -7.21 -16.45 5.96
CA PHE A 97 -6.46 -17.23 4.99
C PHE A 97 -5.09 -16.57 4.74
N ASP A 98 -4.05 -17.39 4.70
CA ASP A 98 -2.70 -16.98 4.35
C ASP A 98 -2.44 -17.25 2.86
N GLY A 99 -2.25 -16.19 2.07
CA GLY A 99 -2.01 -16.26 0.62
C GLY A 99 -0.60 -16.72 0.24
N ARG A 100 0.37 -16.64 1.16
CA ARG A 100 1.76 -17.10 1.01
C ARG A 100 2.49 -16.52 -0.19
N SER A 101 2.14 -15.31 -0.59
CA SER A 101 2.66 -14.67 -1.80
C SER A 101 2.56 -15.57 -3.05
N ASP A 102 1.47 -16.34 -3.14
CA ASP A 102 1.24 -17.29 -4.23
C ASP A 102 -0.16 -17.09 -4.82
N THR A 103 -0.20 -16.78 -6.11
CA THR A 103 -1.44 -16.43 -6.82
C THR A 103 -2.44 -17.59 -6.88
N GLU A 104 -1.98 -18.83 -7.09
CA GLU A 104 -2.86 -20.00 -7.13
C GLU A 104 -3.47 -20.25 -5.75
N THR A 105 -2.68 -20.11 -4.69
CA THR A 105 -3.15 -20.19 -3.30
C THR A 105 -4.24 -19.15 -3.04
N HIS A 106 -4.05 -17.90 -3.46
CA HIS A 106 -5.05 -16.83 -3.32
C HIS A 106 -6.38 -17.20 -3.98
N LEU A 107 -6.34 -17.69 -5.24
CA LEU A 107 -7.54 -18.07 -5.97
C LEU A 107 -8.27 -19.25 -5.28
N ASN A 108 -7.54 -20.27 -4.88
CA ASN A 108 -8.11 -21.43 -4.15
C ASN A 108 -8.76 -21.00 -2.82
N GLN A 109 -8.18 -20.02 -2.12
CA GLN A 109 -8.72 -19.50 -0.87
C GLN A 109 -9.97 -18.65 -1.10
N CYS A 110 -10.04 -17.90 -2.20
CA CYS A 110 -11.25 -17.19 -2.60
C CYS A 110 -12.41 -18.18 -2.83
N GLU A 111 -12.18 -19.26 -3.57
CA GLU A 111 -13.18 -20.31 -3.79
C GLU A 111 -13.61 -20.95 -2.47
N ASN A 112 -12.67 -21.25 -1.57
CA ASN A 112 -12.97 -21.79 -0.24
C ASN A 112 -13.79 -20.81 0.62
N ALA A 113 -13.50 -19.52 0.58
CA ALA A 113 -14.25 -18.49 1.29
C ALA A 113 -15.70 -18.43 0.80
N ILE A 114 -15.90 -18.42 -0.52
CA ILE A 114 -17.22 -18.42 -1.16
C ILE A 114 -17.98 -19.70 -0.78
N ALA A 115 -17.35 -20.88 -0.89
CA ALA A 115 -17.98 -22.15 -0.54
C ALA A 115 -18.32 -22.28 0.95
N SER A 116 -17.58 -21.58 1.82
CA SER A 116 -17.84 -21.51 3.26
C SER A 116 -18.99 -20.57 3.63
N GLY A 117 -19.59 -19.90 2.66
CA GLY A 117 -20.71 -19.00 2.86
C GLY A 117 -20.32 -17.66 3.49
N ALA A 118 -19.16 -17.13 3.14
CA ALA A 118 -18.77 -15.77 3.53
C ALA A 118 -19.78 -14.74 3.00
N ASP A 119 -20.17 -13.79 3.83
CA ASP A 119 -21.06 -12.68 3.48
C ASP A 119 -20.31 -11.55 2.75
N ALA A 120 -18.99 -11.47 2.92
CA ALA A 120 -18.10 -10.56 2.23
C ALA A 120 -16.68 -11.13 2.21
N LEU A 121 -15.88 -10.72 1.24
CA LEU A 121 -14.48 -11.07 1.13
C LEU A 121 -13.61 -9.82 1.09
N LEU A 122 -12.58 -9.77 1.95
CA LEU A 122 -11.50 -8.82 1.90
C LEU A 122 -10.23 -9.55 1.46
N PHE A 123 -9.36 -8.90 0.68
CA PHE A 123 -8.09 -9.51 0.30
C PHE A 123 -7.00 -8.47 0.04
N ILE A 124 -5.76 -8.86 0.29
CA ILE A 124 -4.56 -8.10 -0.07
C ILE A 124 -3.94 -8.85 -1.24
N PRO A 125 -4.04 -8.37 -2.49
CA PRO A 125 -3.48 -9.07 -3.64
C PRO A 125 -1.95 -9.11 -3.58
N PHE A 126 -1.36 -10.25 -3.95
CA PHE A 126 0.07 -10.39 -4.15
C PHE A 126 0.47 -9.91 -5.56
N ASP A 127 -0.22 -10.42 -6.57
CA ASP A 127 0.04 -10.10 -7.97
C ASP A 127 -1.12 -9.28 -8.55
N LYS A 128 -0.77 -8.21 -9.26
CA LYS A 128 -1.76 -7.27 -9.79
C LYS A 128 -2.69 -7.90 -10.83
N ASP A 129 -2.14 -8.72 -11.71
CA ASP A 129 -2.88 -9.36 -12.80
C ASP A 129 -3.47 -10.70 -12.37
N GLY A 130 -2.66 -11.52 -11.71
CA GLY A 130 -3.05 -12.87 -11.30
C GLY A 130 -4.12 -12.92 -10.21
N ALA A 131 -4.24 -11.89 -9.37
CA ALA A 131 -5.28 -11.80 -8.35
C ALA A 131 -6.59 -11.16 -8.85
N ALA A 132 -6.63 -10.62 -10.06
CA ALA A 132 -7.84 -10.03 -10.64
C ALA A 132 -9.06 -10.99 -10.64
N PRO A 133 -8.93 -12.30 -10.94
CA PRO A 133 -10.05 -13.23 -10.90
C PRO A 133 -10.74 -13.36 -9.53
N ILE A 134 -10.12 -12.93 -8.43
CA ILE A 134 -10.77 -12.92 -7.10
C ILE A 134 -11.99 -12.00 -7.11
N ILE A 135 -11.84 -10.81 -7.70
CA ILE A 135 -12.95 -9.85 -7.82
C ILE A 135 -14.04 -10.42 -8.73
N ASP A 136 -13.66 -11.02 -9.86
CA ASP A 136 -14.61 -11.61 -10.80
C ASP A 136 -15.40 -12.74 -10.13
N ASN A 137 -14.74 -13.68 -9.44
CA ASN A 137 -15.37 -14.79 -8.74
C ASN A 137 -16.34 -14.32 -7.64
N CYS A 138 -15.97 -13.29 -6.88
CA CYS A 138 -16.86 -12.72 -5.86
C CYS A 138 -18.08 -12.04 -6.49
N ASN A 139 -17.89 -11.29 -7.57
CA ASN A 139 -18.98 -10.65 -8.29
C ASN A 139 -19.95 -11.67 -8.90
N GLU A 140 -19.43 -12.77 -9.49
CA GLU A 140 -20.25 -13.88 -9.99
C GLU A 140 -21.02 -14.58 -8.87
N ALA A 141 -20.41 -14.72 -7.69
CA ALA A 141 -21.07 -15.28 -6.51
C ALA A 141 -22.04 -14.33 -5.82
N GLY A 142 -22.05 -13.04 -6.20
CA GLY A 142 -22.87 -12.00 -5.57
C GLY A 142 -22.40 -11.61 -4.17
N ILE A 143 -21.10 -11.78 -3.87
CA ILE A 143 -20.49 -11.47 -2.58
C ILE A 143 -19.73 -10.14 -2.69
N PRO A 144 -19.98 -9.15 -1.82
CA PRO A 144 -19.19 -7.94 -1.76
C PRO A 144 -17.70 -8.25 -1.58
N VAL A 145 -16.85 -7.62 -2.40
CA VAL A 145 -15.40 -7.80 -2.36
C VAL A 145 -14.69 -6.48 -2.14
N ILE A 146 -13.78 -6.46 -1.17
CA ILE A 146 -12.98 -5.28 -0.82
C ILE A 146 -11.52 -5.60 -1.08
N CYS A 147 -10.92 -4.86 -2.01
CA CYS A 147 -9.50 -4.91 -2.29
C CYS A 147 -8.77 -4.03 -1.27
N CYS A 148 -7.78 -4.57 -0.57
CA CYS A 148 -7.10 -3.89 0.52
C CYS A 148 -5.62 -3.66 0.20
N ASN A 149 -5.09 -2.50 0.59
CA ASN A 149 -3.68 -2.11 0.50
C ASN A 149 -3.11 -2.08 -0.92
N ASN A 150 -3.05 -3.20 -1.61
CA ASN A 150 -2.59 -3.35 -2.98
C ASN A 150 -3.77 -3.36 -3.96
N ILE A 151 -3.50 -3.17 -5.26
CA ILE A 151 -4.54 -3.15 -6.29
C ILE A 151 -4.37 -4.29 -7.30
N THR A 152 -5.50 -4.70 -7.88
CA THR A 152 -5.56 -5.56 -9.07
C THR A 152 -5.87 -4.73 -10.31
N THR A 153 -5.69 -5.31 -11.50
CA THR A 153 -6.00 -4.64 -12.78
C THR A 153 -7.47 -4.28 -12.97
N ASN A 154 -8.38 -4.97 -12.27
CA ASN A 154 -9.83 -4.74 -12.30
C ASN A 154 -10.37 -4.22 -10.95
N VAL A 155 -9.55 -3.50 -10.17
CA VAL A 155 -9.95 -2.99 -8.85
C VAL A 155 -11.17 -2.07 -8.88
N ASP A 156 -11.44 -1.43 -10.02
CA ASP A 156 -12.63 -0.63 -10.27
C ASP A 156 -13.95 -1.43 -10.27
N GLN A 157 -13.86 -2.75 -10.38
CA GLN A 157 -15.01 -3.67 -10.29
C GLN A 157 -15.22 -4.22 -8.88
N ALA A 158 -14.31 -3.96 -7.94
CA ALA A 158 -14.51 -4.29 -6.54
C ALA A 158 -15.60 -3.42 -5.91
N THR A 159 -16.24 -3.93 -4.86
CA THR A 159 -17.22 -3.14 -4.07
C THR A 159 -16.57 -1.90 -3.48
N ALA A 160 -15.31 -2.03 -3.02
CA ALA A 160 -14.50 -0.92 -2.54
C ALA A 160 -13.00 -1.26 -2.62
N TYR A 161 -12.18 -0.21 -2.64
CA TYR A 161 -10.76 -0.28 -2.38
C TYR A 161 -10.42 0.49 -1.10
N VAL A 162 -9.57 -0.08 -0.27
CA VAL A 162 -9.05 0.56 0.95
C VAL A 162 -7.54 0.46 0.97
N GLY A 163 -6.86 1.56 0.70
CA GLY A 163 -5.39 1.62 0.64
C GLY A 163 -4.89 3.04 0.43
N ALA A 164 -3.57 3.18 0.34
CA ALA A 164 -2.91 4.44 0.04
C ALA A 164 -2.77 4.67 -1.47
N ASN A 165 -2.38 5.89 -1.85
CA ASN A 165 -1.88 6.18 -3.19
C ASN A 165 -0.37 5.95 -3.19
N ASP A 166 0.08 4.82 -3.74
CA ASP A 166 1.49 4.44 -3.73
C ASP A 166 2.37 5.33 -4.62
N VAL A 167 1.81 5.96 -5.68
CA VAL A 167 2.55 6.95 -6.48
C VAL A 167 2.87 8.17 -5.62
N GLU A 168 1.90 8.66 -4.85
CA GLU A 168 2.10 9.79 -3.94
C GLU A 168 3.11 9.45 -2.83
N ALA A 169 3.11 8.21 -2.32
CA ALA A 169 4.11 7.75 -1.36
C ALA A 169 5.52 7.83 -1.96
N GLY A 170 5.73 7.32 -3.19
CA GLY A 170 7.01 7.42 -3.91
C GLY A 170 7.45 8.86 -4.16
N ILE A 171 6.50 9.76 -4.49
CA ILE A 171 6.79 11.20 -4.63
C ILE A 171 7.29 11.77 -3.30
N MET A 172 6.54 11.58 -2.22
CA MET A 172 6.84 12.16 -0.91
C MET A 172 8.20 11.71 -0.35
N GLU A 173 8.50 10.41 -0.41
CA GLU A 173 9.79 9.91 0.08
C GLU A 173 10.96 10.42 -0.75
N THR A 174 10.78 10.53 -2.08
CA THR A 174 11.84 10.99 -2.98
C THR A 174 12.08 12.48 -2.85
N GLU A 175 11.03 13.31 -2.77
CA GLU A 175 11.16 14.76 -2.52
C GLU A 175 11.93 15.03 -1.24
N TYR A 176 11.61 14.29 -0.17
CA TYR A 176 12.30 14.43 1.10
C TYR A 176 13.81 14.10 1.00
N ILE A 177 14.15 13.00 0.33
CA ILE A 177 15.56 12.59 0.14
C ILE A 177 16.30 13.58 -0.75
N VAL A 178 15.69 14.03 -1.84
CA VAL A 178 16.29 15.02 -2.76
C VAL A 178 16.60 16.33 -2.03
N ASP A 179 15.68 16.80 -1.19
CA ASP A 179 15.91 18.00 -0.37
C ASP A 179 17.08 17.80 0.60
N LEU A 180 17.16 16.66 1.26
CA LEU A 180 18.22 16.34 2.22
C LEU A 180 19.62 16.29 1.59
N ILE A 181 19.74 15.76 0.37
CA ILE A 181 21.03 15.70 -0.36
C ILE A 181 21.30 16.97 -1.19
N GLY A 182 20.41 17.97 -1.14
CA GLY A 182 20.58 19.24 -1.82
C GLY A 182 20.44 19.16 -3.34
N GLY A 183 19.59 18.27 -3.85
CA GLY A 183 19.22 18.16 -5.27
C GLY A 183 20.28 17.49 -6.15
N LYS A 184 21.29 16.83 -5.57
CA LYS A 184 22.34 16.08 -6.30
C LYS A 184 22.95 14.98 -5.47
N GLY A 185 23.27 13.86 -6.07
CA GLY A 185 23.94 12.74 -5.41
C GLY A 185 23.61 11.41 -6.06
N ASN A 186 24.27 10.38 -5.55
CA ASN A 186 24.07 9.00 -5.94
C ASN A 186 23.05 8.34 -4.99
N ILE A 187 21.96 7.88 -5.55
CA ILE A 187 20.85 7.26 -4.81
C ILE A 187 20.88 5.75 -5.08
N ALA A 188 20.74 4.94 -4.04
CA ALA A 188 20.42 3.54 -4.14
C ALA A 188 18.93 3.32 -3.79
N VAL A 189 18.24 2.41 -4.48
CA VAL A 189 16.83 2.12 -4.27
C VAL A 189 16.65 0.67 -3.87
N VAL A 190 16.04 0.43 -2.71
CA VAL A 190 15.66 -0.91 -2.23
C VAL A 190 14.18 -1.09 -2.50
N GLU A 191 13.86 -1.92 -3.50
CA GLU A 191 12.53 -2.07 -4.03
C GLU A 191 11.75 -3.23 -3.38
N GLY A 192 10.43 -3.17 -3.46
CA GLY A 192 9.58 -4.34 -3.24
C GLY A 192 9.70 -5.37 -4.36
N PRO A 193 8.96 -6.51 -4.29
CA PRO A 193 8.97 -7.51 -5.35
C PRO A 193 8.61 -6.90 -6.69
N PHE A 194 9.42 -7.18 -7.72
CA PHE A 194 9.18 -6.64 -9.05
C PHE A 194 7.82 -7.05 -9.62
N GLY A 195 7.07 -6.07 -10.14
CA GLY A 195 5.71 -6.27 -10.66
C GLY A 195 4.60 -6.18 -9.60
N HIS A 196 4.96 -6.07 -8.34
CA HIS A 196 3.99 -5.79 -7.27
C HIS A 196 3.40 -4.37 -7.43
N SER A 197 2.07 -4.21 -7.27
CA SER A 197 1.40 -2.93 -7.56
C SER A 197 1.99 -1.75 -6.79
N ALA A 198 2.31 -1.92 -5.51
CA ALA A 198 2.91 -0.87 -4.70
C ALA A 198 4.37 -0.58 -5.10
N GLN A 199 5.15 -1.60 -5.49
CA GLN A 199 6.51 -1.40 -6.00
C GLN A 199 6.48 -0.56 -7.27
N VAL A 200 5.67 -0.95 -8.27
CA VAL A 200 5.55 -0.23 -9.54
C VAL A 200 5.12 1.21 -9.34
N ALA A 201 4.13 1.44 -8.48
CA ALA A 201 3.60 2.78 -8.24
C ALA A 201 4.57 3.68 -7.45
N ARG A 202 5.27 3.15 -6.44
CA ARG A 202 6.30 3.93 -5.70
C ARG A 202 7.48 4.25 -6.59
N GLN A 203 7.91 3.32 -7.42
CA GLN A 203 8.96 3.57 -8.43
C GLN A 203 8.53 4.64 -9.43
N GLU A 204 7.28 4.62 -9.91
CA GLU A 204 6.73 5.67 -10.77
C GLU A 204 6.80 7.05 -10.10
N GLY A 205 6.39 7.13 -8.83
CA GLY A 205 6.47 8.38 -8.06
C GLY A 205 7.90 8.89 -7.91
N LEU A 206 8.83 8.00 -7.63
CA LEU A 206 10.26 8.29 -7.54
C LEU A 206 10.80 8.85 -8.87
N GLU A 207 10.50 8.20 -9.98
CA GLU A 207 10.93 8.64 -11.31
C GLU A 207 10.34 10.02 -11.69
N GLN A 208 9.08 10.28 -11.35
CA GLN A 208 8.45 11.58 -11.57
C GLN A 208 9.22 12.72 -10.88
N VAL A 209 9.65 12.52 -9.63
CA VAL A 209 10.44 13.52 -8.90
C VAL A 209 11.83 13.66 -9.50
N LEU A 210 12.54 12.57 -9.73
CA LEU A 210 13.92 12.59 -10.25
C LEU A 210 14.03 13.18 -11.66
N ALA A 211 12.95 13.18 -12.44
CA ALA A 211 12.92 13.87 -13.74
C ALA A 211 13.22 15.38 -13.61
N GLY A 212 12.92 15.98 -12.47
CA GLY A 212 13.25 17.38 -12.15
C GLY A 212 14.67 17.61 -11.62
N TYR A 213 15.42 16.55 -11.28
CA TYR A 213 16.72 16.62 -10.61
C TYR A 213 17.79 15.82 -11.37
N PRO A 214 18.29 16.32 -12.51
CA PRO A 214 19.21 15.58 -13.37
C PRO A 214 20.56 15.25 -12.73
N ASP A 215 20.92 15.90 -11.62
CA ASP A 215 22.13 15.63 -10.85
C ASP A 215 21.95 14.58 -9.75
N CYS A 216 20.72 14.12 -9.50
CA CYS A 216 20.42 12.92 -8.72
C CYS A 216 20.47 11.70 -9.64
N LYS A 217 21.25 10.68 -9.28
CA LYS A 217 21.44 9.48 -10.09
C LYS A 217 21.09 8.23 -9.29
N ILE A 218 20.20 7.40 -9.82
CA ILE A 218 20.07 6.04 -9.33
C ILE A 218 21.31 5.28 -9.81
N VAL A 219 22.13 4.81 -8.87
CA VAL A 219 23.38 4.07 -9.16
C VAL A 219 23.27 2.60 -8.84
N LEU A 220 22.31 2.22 -8.01
CA LEU A 220 22.00 0.86 -7.61
C LEU A 220 20.50 0.79 -7.35
N ASP A 221 19.86 -0.26 -7.85
CA ASP A 221 18.49 -0.61 -7.57
C ASP A 221 18.34 -2.13 -7.60
N ASP A 222 17.66 -2.69 -6.61
CA ASP A 222 17.28 -4.11 -6.60
C ASP A 222 16.18 -4.34 -5.57
N THR A 223 15.54 -5.51 -5.66
CA THR A 223 14.47 -5.90 -4.75
C THR A 223 15.00 -6.55 -3.48
N ALA A 224 14.34 -6.27 -2.37
CA ALA A 224 14.48 -7.00 -1.10
C ALA A 224 13.14 -7.57 -0.61
N ASN A 225 12.18 -7.77 -1.53
CA ASN A 225 10.95 -8.56 -1.34
C ASN A 225 10.12 -8.20 -0.09
N TRP A 226 10.09 -6.91 0.31
CA TRP A 226 9.49 -6.42 1.56
C TRP A 226 10.12 -7.01 2.82
N ASN A 227 11.33 -7.59 2.72
CA ASN A 227 12.00 -8.32 3.79
C ASN A 227 13.16 -7.51 4.37
N ARG A 228 13.24 -7.46 5.71
CA ARG A 228 14.27 -6.72 6.45
C ARG A 228 15.67 -7.29 6.24
N ASP A 229 15.79 -8.62 6.36
CA ASP A 229 17.10 -9.29 6.32
C ASP A 229 17.66 -9.27 4.90
N GLU A 230 16.80 -9.43 3.88
CA GLU A 230 17.20 -9.29 2.47
C GLU A 230 17.66 -7.86 2.16
N ALA A 231 16.97 -6.84 2.69
CA ALA A 231 17.39 -5.46 2.53
C ALA A 231 18.72 -5.16 3.22
N MET A 232 18.97 -5.73 4.40
CA MET A 232 20.25 -5.62 5.08
C MET A 232 21.36 -6.25 4.24
N GLU A 233 21.21 -7.50 3.82
CA GLU A 233 22.18 -8.21 3.00
C GLU A 233 22.45 -7.47 1.67
N LEU A 234 21.41 -6.98 1.00
CA LEU A 234 21.52 -6.22 -0.24
C LEU A 234 22.39 -4.97 -0.06
N VAL A 235 22.10 -4.18 0.98
CA VAL A 235 22.84 -2.93 1.24
C VAL A 235 24.27 -3.21 1.71
N GLU A 236 24.51 -4.25 2.51
CA GLU A 236 25.88 -4.70 2.87
C GLU A 236 26.70 -5.03 1.62
N ASN A 237 26.11 -5.75 0.67
CA ASN A 237 26.72 -6.08 -0.61
C ASN A 237 27.06 -4.82 -1.44
N TRP A 238 26.16 -3.85 -1.48
CA TRP A 238 26.38 -2.57 -2.17
C TRP A 238 27.53 -1.76 -1.53
N ILE A 239 27.57 -1.70 -0.19
CA ILE A 239 28.65 -1.03 0.55
C ILE A 239 30.00 -1.74 0.29
N ALA A 240 30.00 -3.07 0.33
CA ALA A 240 31.21 -3.87 0.06
C ALA A 240 31.69 -3.72 -1.39
N GLY A 241 30.78 -3.52 -2.34
CA GLY A 241 31.07 -3.25 -3.74
C GLY A 241 31.77 -1.90 -3.99
N GLY A 242 31.76 -0.99 -3.01
CA GLY A 242 32.48 0.28 -3.04
C GLY A 242 31.85 1.35 -3.91
N THR A 243 30.61 1.18 -4.39
CA THR A 243 29.86 2.22 -5.08
C THR A 243 29.59 3.37 -4.11
N GLN A 244 29.86 4.61 -4.52
CA GLN A 244 29.53 5.77 -3.70
C GLN A 244 28.01 5.94 -3.68
N ILE A 245 27.43 5.86 -2.49
CA ILE A 245 26.01 6.09 -2.23
C ILE A 245 25.89 7.30 -1.30
N ASP A 246 25.10 8.28 -1.66
CA ASP A 246 24.85 9.48 -0.88
C ASP A 246 23.53 9.37 -0.10
N ALA A 247 22.55 8.62 -0.63
CA ALA A 247 21.29 8.29 0.03
C ALA A 247 20.75 6.91 -0.41
N ILE A 248 19.92 6.31 0.45
CA ILE A 248 19.19 5.07 0.14
C ILE A 248 17.69 5.37 0.32
N ILE A 249 16.91 5.09 -0.71
CA ILE A 249 15.45 5.08 -0.68
C ILE A 249 15.00 3.63 -0.54
N CYS A 250 14.03 3.37 0.32
CA CYS A 250 13.46 2.03 0.49
C CYS A 250 11.94 2.12 0.35
N HIS A 251 11.35 1.28 -0.49
CA HIS A 251 9.92 1.29 -0.76
C HIS A 251 9.03 0.99 0.47
N ASN A 252 9.59 0.55 1.61
CA ASN A 252 8.87 0.48 2.89
C ASN A 252 9.83 0.62 4.08
N ASP A 253 9.27 0.84 5.26
CA ASP A 253 9.96 1.01 6.53
C ASP A 253 10.65 -0.28 7.01
N ILE A 254 10.09 -1.45 6.75
CA ILE A 254 10.71 -2.75 7.11
C ILE A 254 12.06 -2.92 6.40
N MET A 255 12.11 -2.68 5.09
CA MET A 255 13.36 -2.71 4.32
C MET A 255 14.30 -1.57 4.73
N ALA A 256 13.75 -0.37 5.03
CA ALA A 256 14.54 0.75 5.50
C ALA A 256 15.23 0.46 6.85
N MET A 257 14.59 -0.29 7.74
CA MET A 257 15.24 -0.76 8.98
C MET A 257 16.39 -1.73 8.72
N GLY A 258 16.27 -2.61 7.72
CA GLY A 258 17.35 -3.49 7.28
C GLY A 258 18.51 -2.71 6.68
N ALA A 259 18.22 -1.78 5.76
CA ALA A 259 19.21 -0.90 5.15
C ALA A 259 19.96 -0.04 6.19
N LEU A 260 19.24 0.50 7.18
CA LEU A 260 19.85 1.24 8.29
C LEU A 260 20.82 0.39 9.09
N GLN A 261 20.48 -0.87 9.36
CA GLN A 261 21.35 -1.79 10.10
C GLN A 261 22.64 -2.08 9.32
N ALA A 262 22.57 -2.25 8.01
CA ALA A 262 23.74 -2.43 7.15
C ALA A 262 24.68 -1.22 7.13
N CYS A 263 24.16 -0.01 7.40
CA CYS A 263 24.95 1.22 7.43
C CYS A 263 25.65 1.50 8.78
N GLN A 264 25.39 0.73 9.83
CA GLN A 264 25.95 0.90 11.17
C GLN A 264 27.25 0.13 11.37
#